data_a7fe5c7ce6ec972697c43a7bf38f8db6
#
_entry.id   a7fe5c7ce6ec972697c43a7bf38f8db6
#
_cell.length_a   1.000
_cell.length_b   1.000
_cell.length_c   1.000
_cell.angle_alpha   90.00
_cell.angle_beta   90.00
_cell.angle_gamma   90.00
#
_symmetry.space_group_name_H-M   'P 1'
#
loop_
_entity.id
_entity.type
_entity.pdbx_description
1 polymer ?
#
loop_
_entity_poly.entity_id
_entity_poly.type
_entity_poly.pdbx_seq_one_letter_code
_entity_poly.pdbx_strand_id
1 'polypeptide(L)'
;TFFRVYSGVVNSGDTVMNSVKGKKERMGRIVQMHANNREEIDEVRAGDIAAGIGLKDVTTGETLCSPDHVITLERMVFPEPVIHVAVEPKTKADQEKMGVALGRLAKEDPSFRIRTDEETGQTIMSGMGELHLEILVDRMKREFGVEANVGAPQVAYRETITKTVTDVEGKHAKQSGGKGQYGHAVITLEPAGEGKGYEFIDEIKGGTIPREFIPSVDKGIQNT
;
A
#
# COMPACT_ATOMS: atom_id res chain seq x y z
N THR A 1 -9.70 20.90 0.43
CA THR A 1 -9.98 20.25 -0.86
C THR A 1 -10.71 21.22 -1.75
N PHE A 2 -10.20 21.49 -2.95
CA PHE A 2 -10.91 22.25 -3.97
C PHE A 2 -11.98 21.39 -4.62
N PHE A 3 -13.12 21.98 -4.94
CA PHE A 3 -14.21 21.33 -5.67
C PHE A 3 -14.90 22.29 -6.61
N ARG A 4 -15.50 21.76 -7.68
CA ARG A 4 -16.33 22.50 -8.61
C ARG A 4 -17.77 22.01 -8.51
N VAL A 5 -18.73 22.93 -8.44
CA VAL A 5 -20.15 22.60 -8.46
C VAL A 5 -20.63 22.52 -9.91
N TYR A 6 -21.13 21.37 -10.33
CA TYR A 6 -21.67 21.16 -11.69
C TYR A 6 -23.17 21.37 -11.74
N SER A 7 -23.88 21.10 -10.64
CA SER A 7 -25.35 21.26 -10.56
C SER A 7 -25.76 21.53 -9.12
N GLY A 8 -26.78 22.35 -8.94
CA GLY A 8 -27.37 22.65 -7.64
C GLY A 8 -26.58 23.67 -6.82
N VAL A 9 -26.76 23.58 -5.53
CA VAL A 9 -26.14 24.44 -4.49
C VAL A 9 -25.64 23.56 -3.37
N VAL A 10 -24.50 23.89 -2.81
CA VAL A 10 -23.96 23.27 -1.60
C VAL A 10 -23.73 24.34 -0.55
N ASN A 11 -24.19 24.07 0.68
CA ASN A 11 -24.04 24.99 1.81
C ASN A 11 -22.97 24.50 2.79
N SER A 12 -22.40 25.43 3.53
CA SER A 12 -21.55 25.12 4.66
C SER A 12 -22.30 24.27 5.69
N GLY A 13 -21.72 23.16 6.10
CA GLY A 13 -22.34 22.20 7.03
C GLY A 13 -23.15 21.08 6.39
N ASP A 14 -23.42 21.13 5.10
CA ASP A 14 -24.19 20.08 4.39
C ASP A 14 -23.52 18.71 4.46
N THR A 15 -24.37 17.69 4.44
CA THR A 15 -23.88 16.31 4.27
C THR A 15 -23.95 15.93 2.79
N VAL A 16 -22.81 15.54 2.24
CA VAL A 16 -22.68 15.09 0.86
C VAL A 16 -22.29 13.60 0.83
N MET A 17 -22.62 12.94 -0.27
CA MET A 17 -22.25 11.55 -0.53
C MET A 17 -21.04 11.52 -1.46
N ASN A 18 -19.96 10.88 -1.05
CA ASN A 18 -18.90 10.46 -1.96
C ASN A 18 -19.39 9.22 -2.71
N SER A 19 -19.83 9.41 -3.95
CA SER A 19 -20.45 8.34 -4.74
C SER A 19 -19.46 7.25 -5.16
N VAL A 20 -18.16 7.54 -5.17
CA VAL A 20 -17.11 6.59 -5.53
C VAL A 20 -16.82 5.63 -4.38
N LYS A 21 -16.78 6.14 -3.14
CA LYS A 21 -16.51 5.36 -1.94
C LYS A 21 -17.76 4.87 -1.21
N GLY A 22 -18.94 5.37 -1.62
CA GLY A 22 -20.20 5.06 -0.94
C GLY A 22 -20.29 5.59 0.49
N LYS A 23 -19.54 6.65 0.82
CA LYS A 23 -19.46 7.22 2.17
C LYS A 23 -20.01 8.62 2.24
N LYS A 24 -20.70 8.93 3.33
CA LYS A 24 -21.15 10.29 3.63
C LYS A 24 -20.00 11.11 4.20
N GLU A 25 -19.85 12.32 3.68
CA GLU A 25 -18.88 13.32 4.13
C GLU A 25 -19.62 14.57 4.58
N ARG A 26 -19.09 15.27 5.56
CA ARG A 26 -19.63 16.55 5.97
C ARG A 26 -18.82 17.68 5.34
N MET A 27 -19.48 18.51 4.54
CA MET A 27 -18.91 19.78 4.08
C MET A 27 -18.84 20.71 5.29
N GLY A 28 -17.63 20.91 5.82
CA GLY A 28 -17.44 21.81 6.95
C GLY A 28 -17.61 23.28 6.50
N ARG A 29 -16.60 24.10 6.71
CA ARG A 29 -16.59 25.47 6.17
C ARG A 29 -16.26 25.46 4.69
N ILE A 30 -16.85 26.38 3.96
CA ILE A 30 -16.54 26.61 2.54
C ILE A 30 -15.81 27.96 2.45
N VAL A 31 -14.75 27.99 1.67
CA VAL A 31 -13.97 29.21 1.46
C VAL A 31 -13.74 29.43 -0.03
N GLN A 32 -13.87 30.68 -0.43
CA GLN A 32 -13.40 31.18 -1.71
C GLN A 32 -11.93 31.59 -1.57
N MET A 33 -11.10 31.18 -2.52
CA MET A 33 -9.67 31.44 -2.50
C MET A 33 -9.32 32.56 -3.47
N HIS A 34 -8.66 33.59 -2.97
CA HIS A 34 -8.06 34.66 -3.75
C HIS A 34 -6.54 34.64 -3.52
N ALA A 35 -5.82 33.92 -4.38
CA ALA A 35 -4.43 33.55 -4.16
C ALA A 35 -4.26 32.84 -2.79
N ASN A 36 -3.56 33.45 -1.84
CA ASN A 36 -3.38 32.92 -0.48
C ASN A 36 -4.43 33.39 0.53
N ASN A 37 -5.30 34.31 0.14
CA ASN A 37 -6.36 34.84 1.01
C ASN A 37 -7.57 33.92 0.96
N ARG A 38 -8.21 33.73 2.12
CA ARG A 38 -9.39 32.88 2.29
C ARG A 38 -10.56 33.77 2.71
N GLU A 39 -11.65 33.67 1.98
CA GLU A 39 -12.91 34.33 2.33
C GLU A 39 -13.95 33.26 2.62
N GLU A 40 -14.54 33.26 3.81
CA GLU A 40 -15.59 32.30 4.16
C GLU A 40 -16.87 32.67 3.45
N ILE A 41 -17.49 31.66 2.83
CA ILE A 41 -18.76 31.78 2.12
C ILE A 41 -19.73 30.72 2.63
N ASP A 42 -21.03 31.07 2.65
CA ASP A 42 -22.06 30.17 3.17
C ASP A 42 -22.53 29.14 2.14
N GLU A 43 -22.54 29.51 0.86
CA GLU A 43 -23.02 28.66 -0.22
C GLU A 43 -22.15 28.77 -1.48
N VAL A 44 -22.16 27.71 -2.29
CA VAL A 44 -21.55 27.67 -3.63
C VAL A 44 -22.53 27.11 -4.62
N ARG A 45 -22.63 27.75 -5.80
CA ARG A 45 -23.58 27.39 -6.85
C ARG A 45 -22.94 26.74 -8.06
N ALA A 46 -23.76 26.11 -8.89
CA ALA A 46 -23.33 25.52 -10.15
C ALA A 46 -22.50 26.50 -11.00
N GLY A 47 -21.33 26.05 -11.46
CA GLY A 47 -20.34 26.83 -12.23
C GLY A 47 -19.17 27.33 -11.39
N ASP A 48 -19.31 27.46 -10.08
CA ASP A 48 -18.30 28.01 -9.19
C ASP A 48 -17.29 26.94 -8.73
N ILE A 49 -16.12 27.44 -8.31
CA ILE A 49 -15.05 26.66 -7.69
C ILE A 49 -14.79 27.25 -6.30
N ALA A 50 -14.78 26.39 -5.30
CA ALA A 50 -14.47 26.73 -3.92
C ALA A 50 -13.61 25.67 -3.24
N ALA A 51 -13.19 25.93 -2.00
CA ALA A 51 -12.48 24.97 -1.19
C ALA A 51 -13.30 24.55 0.04
N GLY A 52 -13.54 23.26 0.18
CA GLY A 52 -14.18 22.65 1.34
C GLY A 52 -13.17 22.30 2.42
N ILE A 53 -13.45 22.72 3.65
CA ILE A 53 -12.67 22.41 4.83
C ILE A 53 -13.42 21.36 5.64
N GLY A 54 -12.75 20.31 6.10
CA GLY A 54 -13.33 19.25 6.93
C GLY A 54 -13.66 17.95 6.21
N LEU A 55 -13.51 17.90 4.89
CA LEU A 55 -13.57 16.65 4.13
C LEU A 55 -12.39 15.75 4.52
N LYS A 56 -12.69 14.54 5.01
CA LYS A 56 -11.67 13.64 5.61
C LYS A 56 -11.13 12.60 4.64
N ASP A 57 -12.01 12.02 3.83
CA ASP A 57 -11.68 10.88 2.97
C ASP A 57 -12.09 11.16 1.52
N VAL A 58 -11.63 12.28 0.99
CA VAL A 58 -11.88 12.69 -0.40
C VAL A 58 -10.54 12.83 -1.12
N THR A 59 -10.45 12.23 -2.31
CA THR A 59 -9.27 12.29 -3.18
C THR A 59 -9.61 13.00 -4.49
N THR A 60 -8.58 13.44 -5.20
CA THR A 60 -8.74 14.14 -6.48
C THR A 60 -9.45 13.24 -7.50
N GLY A 61 -10.43 13.79 -8.20
CA GLY A 61 -11.22 13.09 -9.23
C GLY A 61 -12.45 12.35 -8.71
N GLU A 62 -12.76 12.43 -7.41
CA GLU A 62 -13.97 11.86 -6.85
C GLU A 62 -15.17 12.80 -7.00
N THR A 63 -16.36 12.21 -7.02
CA THR A 63 -17.63 12.94 -7.12
C THR A 63 -18.31 13.00 -5.77
N LEU A 64 -18.69 14.21 -5.36
CA LEU A 64 -19.56 14.48 -4.23
C LEU A 64 -20.95 14.86 -4.76
N CYS A 65 -22.00 14.24 -4.23
CA CYS A 65 -23.38 14.48 -4.67
C CYS A 65 -24.34 14.54 -3.47
N SER A 66 -25.60 14.90 -3.75
CA SER A 66 -26.66 14.79 -2.76
C SER A 66 -26.84 13.33 -2.33
N PRO A 67 -27.03 13.04 -1.03
CA PRO A 67 -27.34 11.69 -0.57
C PRO A 67 -28.64 11.12 -1.17
N ASP A 68 -29.59 11.99 -1.55
CA ASP A 68 -30.89 11.60 -2.09
C ASP A 68 -30.84 11.32 -3.60
N HIS A 69 -29.84 11.87 -4.29
CA HIS A 69 -29.63 11.70 -5.73
C HIS A 69 -28.18 11.35 -6.01
N VAL A 70 -27.85 10.05 -5.88
CA VAL A 70 -26.48 9.58 -6.06
C VAL A 70 -26.14 9.53 -7.55
N ILE A 71 -25.17 10.34 -7.95
CA ILE A 71 -24.61 10.38 -9.30
C ILE A 71 -23.10 10.38 -9.24
N THR A 72 -22.45 9.73 -10.19
CA THR A 72 -21.00 9.75 -10.36
C THR A 72 -20.65 10.36 -11.71
N LEU A 73 -19.87 11.42 -11.71
CA LEU A 73 -19.33 12.01 -12.93
C LEU A 73 -18.21 11.14 -13.49
N GLU A 74 -17.85 11.39 -14.75
CA GLU A 74 -16.74 10.71 -15.41
C GLU A 74 -15.47 10.82 -14.59
N ARG A 75 -14.80 9.69 -14.39
CA ARG A 75 -13.56 9.62 -13.65
C ARG A 75 -12.38 10.08 -14.50
N MET A 76 -11.49 10.85 -13.91
CA MET A 76 -10.20 11.12 -14.51
C MET A 76 -9.34 9.85 -14.45
N VAL A 77 -8.74 9.50 -15.58
CA VAL A 77 -7.76 8.41 -15.68
C VAL A 77 -6.37 9.03 -15.55
N PHE A 78 -5.67 8.67 -14.48
CA PHE A 78 -4.29 9.09 -14.26
C PHE A 78 -3.36 8.03 -14.84
N PRO A 79 -2.27 8.44 -15.53
CA PRO A 79 -1.30 7.48 -16.04
C PRO A 79 -0.58 6.76 -14.90
N GLU A 80 -0.18 5.53 -15.16
CA GLU A 80 0.62 4.77 -14.21
C GLU A 80 2.01 5.39 -14.05
N PRO A 81 2.54 5.42 -12.81
CA PRO A 81 3.90 5.87 -12.57
C PRO A 81 4.93 5.01 -13.28
N VAL A 82 5.99 5.64 -13.82
CA VAL A 82 7.01 4.95 -14.62
C VAL A 82 8.38 4.88 -13.92
N ILE A 83 8.62 5.66 -12.88
CA ILE A 83 9.87 5.69 -12.13
C ILE A 83 9.61 5.32 -10.67
N HIS A 84 10.52 4.55 -10.10
CA HIS A 84 10.46 4.05 -8.74
C HIS A 84 11.75 4.36 -8.00
N VAL A 85 11.66 4.88 -6.79
CA VAL A 85 12.79 5.09 -5.89
C VAL A 85 12.48 4.55 -4.51
N ALA A 86 13.48 4.02 -3.83
CA ALA A 86 13.37 3.67 -2.43
C ALA A 86 13.62 4.90 -1.57
N VAL A 87 12.83 5.08 -0.54
CA VAL A 87 12.97 6.17 0.43
C VAL A 87 13.10 5.60 1.83
N GLU A 88 14.15 6.02 2.53
CA GLU A 88 14.45 5.57 3.89
C GLU A 88 14.59 6.77 4.82
N PRO A 89 13.92 6.76 5.98
CA PRO A 89 14.07 7.85 6.95
C PRO A 89 15.48 7.84 7.52
N LYS A 90 16.08 9.01 7.75
CA LYS A 90 17.41 9.11 8.36
C LYS A 90 17.41 8.70 9.82
N THR A 91 16.30 8.90 10.54
CA THR A 91 16.17 8.58 11.96
C THR A 91 14.87 7.81 12.23
N LYS A 92 14.80 7.08 13.34
CA LYS A 92 13.56 6.41 13.77
C LYS A 92 12.42 7.40 14.02
N ALA A 93 12.71 8.60 14.49
CA ALA A 93 11.71 9.64 14.69
C ALA A 93 11.11 10.17 13.37
N ASP A 94 11.89 10.10 12.29
CA ASP A 94 11.42 10.50 10.96
C ASP A 94 10.55 9.45 10.30
N GLN A 95 10.58 8.20 10.76
CA GLN A 95 9.81 7.12 10.15
C GLN A 95 8.28 7.34 10.24
N GLU A 96 7.79 7.70 11.43
CA GLU A 96 6.37 8.00 11.61
C GLU A 96 5.96 9.26 10.84
N LYS A 97 6.78 10.31 10.92
CA LYS A 97 6.54 11.56 10.19
C LYS A 97 6.56 11.34 8.68
N MET A 98 7.47 10.49 8.18
CA MET A 98 7.55 10.14 6.77
C MET A 98 6.27 9.46 6.29
N GLY A 99 5.74 8.50 7.03
CA GLY A 99 4.47 7.84 6.69
C GLY A 99 3.31 8.82 6.58
N VAL A 100 3.21 9.78 7.52
CA VAL A 100 2.19 10.83 7.49
C VAL A 100 2.39 11.78 6.31
N ALA A 101 3.63 12.21 6.06
CA ALA A 101 3.96 13.11 4.95
C ALA A 101 3.64 12.49 3.60
N LEU A 102 4.12 11.27 3.36
CA LEU A 102 3.87 10.52 2.15
C LEU A 102 2.36 10.29 1.93
N GLY A 103 1.63 9.88 2.97
CA GLY A 103 0.18 9.67 2.89
C GLY A 103 -0.60 10.95 2.54
N ARG A 104 -0.13 12.14 2.97
CA ARG A 104 -0.72 13.43 2.58
C ARG A 104 -0.40 13.78 1.14
N LEU A 105 0.86 13.63 0.72
CA LEU A 105 1.28 13.89 -0.66
C LEU A 105 0.55 12.99 -1.66
N ALA A 106 0.36 11.71 -1.34
CA ALA A 106 -0.38 10.77 -2.19
C ALA A 106 -1.89 11.10 -2.31
N LYS A 107 -2.48 11.76 -1.30
CA LYS A 107 -3.86 12.27 -1.40
C LYS A 107 -3.99 13.48 -2.32
N GLU A 108 -2.93 14.29 -2.41
CA GLU A 108 -2.91 15.48 -3.27
C GLU A 108 -2.65 15.12 -4.74
N ASP A 109 -1.81 14.14 -4.99
CA ASP A 109 -1.37 13.76 -6.34
C ASP A 109 -1.71 12.28 -6.65
N PRO A 110 -2.72 12.02 -7.48
CA PRO A 110 -3.11 10.67 -7.86
C PRO A 110 -2.09 9.92 -8.73
N SER A 111 -1.14 10.63 -9.35
CA SER A 111 -0.04 10.04 -10.13
C SER A 111 1.15 9.61 -9.26
N PHE A 112 1.13 9.98 -7.98
CA PHE A 112 2.11 9.56 -6.99
C PHE A 112 1.60 8.36 -6.19
N ARG A 113 2.37 7.29 -6.14
CA ARG A 113 2.02 6.07 -5.41
C ARG A 113 3.12 5.69 -4.43
N ILE A 114 2.70 5.06 -3.35
CA ILE A 114 3.56 4.56 -2.29
C ILE A 114 3.22 3.10 -2.07
N ARG A 115 4.24 2.26 -1.96
CA ARG A 115 4.10 0.89 -1.52
C ARG A 115 5.25 0.53 -0.58
N THR A 116 5.01 -0.37 0.32
CA THR A 116 6.08 -1.04 1.08
C THR A 116 6.37 -2.35 0.36
N ASP A 117 7.63 -2.57 0.06
CA ASP A 117 8.08 -3.83 -0.49
C ASP A 117 8.13 -4.87 0.63
N GLU A 118 7.39 -5.97 0.48
CA GLU A 118 7.25 -6.98 1.53
C GLU A 118 8.53 -7.79 1.75
N GLU A 119 9.37 -7.93 0.74
CA GLU A 119 10.59 -8.71 0.82
C GLU A 119 11.76 -7.90 1.38
N THR A 120 11.91 -6.65 0.94
CA THR A 120 13.01 -5.78 1.37
C THR A 120 12.65 -4.89 2.55
N GLY A 121 11.37 -4.74 2.85
CA GLY A 121 10.86 -3.80 3.86
C GLY A 121 11.00 -2.33 3.46
N GLN A 122 11.50 -2.03 2.26
CA GLN A 122 11.71 -0.67 1.80
C GLN A 122 10.39 0.02 1.45
N THR A 123 10.31 1.32 1.72
CA THR A 123 9.23 2.17 1.22
C THR A 123 9.59 2.64 -0.19
N ILE A 124 8.78 2.30 -1.17
CA ILE A 124 8.97 2.65 -2.57
C ILE A 124 8.02 3.78 -2.94
N MET A 125 8.59 4.88 -3.44
CA MET A 125 7.88 5.99 -4.05
C MET A 125 7.86 5.81 -5.57
N SER A 126 6.70 5.97 -6.18
CA SER A 126 6.52 5.84 -7.63
C SER A 126 5.92 7.13 -8.19
N GLY A 127 6.48 7.64 -9.27
CA GLY A 127 6.08 8.90 -9.88
C GLY A 127 6.28 8.94 -11.39
N MET A 128 5.91 10.06 -11.99
CA MET A 128 5.90 10.25 -13.45
C MET A 128 7.28 10.58 -14.01
N GLY A 129 8.24 10.92 -13.17
CA GLY A 129 9.61 11.27 -13.60
C GLY A 129 10.48 11.61 -12.41
N GLU A 130 11.79 11.72 -12.66
CA GLU A 130 12.81 12.02 -11.65
C GLU A 130 12.51 13.34 -10.94
N LEU A 131 12.29 14.40 -11.69
CA LEU A 131 11.96 15.72 -11.14
C LEU A 131 10.69 15.69 -10.29
N HIS A 132 9.69 14.91 -10.67
CA HIS A 132 8.48 14.75 -9.88
C HIS A 132 8.79 14.18 -8.49
N LEU A 133 9.57 13.11 -8.42
CA LEU A 133 9.97 12.48 -7.16
C LEU A 133 10.89 13.38 -6.33
N GLU A 134 11.83 14.09 -6.98
CA GLU A 134 12.69 15.06 -6.29
C GLU A 134 11.89 16.18 -5.63
N ILE A 135 10.89 16.73 -6.31
CA ILE A 135 10.01 17.77 -5.75
C ILE A 135 9.24 17.22 -4.54
N LEU A 136 8.74 15.99 -4.60
CA LEU A 136 8.02 15.38 -3.48
C LEU A 136 8.94 15.16 -2.27
N VAL A 137 10.18 14.74 -2.50
CA VAL A 137 11.20 14.60 -1.43
C VAL A 137 11.54 15.97 -0.82
N ASP A 138 11.71 17.00 -1.64
CA ASP A 138 11.96 18.36 -1.18
C ASP A 138 10.77 18.92 -0.38
N ARG A 139 9.52 18.64 -0.83
CA ARG A 139 8.31 18.96 -0.07
C ARG A 139 8.25 18.24 1.28
N MET A 140 8.63 16.95 1.35
CA MET A 140 8.70 16.22 2.62
C MET A 140 9.64 16.95 3.60
N LYS A 141 10.78 17.41 3.12
CA LYS A 141 11.73 18.15 3.95
C LYS A 141 11.19 19.51 4.38
N ARG A 142 10.69 20.32 3.45
CA ARG A 142 10.27 21.70 3.72
C ARG A 142 8.94 21.81 4.47
N GLU A 143 7.94 21.00 4.11
CA GLU A 143 6.59 21.11 4.65
C GLU A 143 6.39 20.26 5.91
N PHE A 144 7.10 19.12 6.00
CA PHE A 144 6.90 18.14 7.08
C PHE A 144 8.12 17.98 7.99
N GLY A 145 9.25 18.58 7.65
CA GLY A 145 10.48 18.47 8.44
C GLY A 145 11.04 17.05 8.48
N VAL A 146 10.85 16.28 7.42
CA VAL A 146 11.31 14.88 7.30
C VAL A 146 12.53 14.84 6.40
N GLU A 147 13.63 14.29 6.90
CA GLU A 147 14.80 13.97 6.10
C GLU A 147 14.85 12.48 5.76
N ALA A 148 15.03 12.19 4.47
CA ALA A 148 15.10 10.83 3.97
C ALA A 148 16.28 10.66 3.01
N ASN A 149 16.82 9.45 2.96
CA ASN A 149 17.73 9.00 1.93
C ASN A 149 16.91 8.46 0.78
N VAL A 150 17.29 8.81 -0.44
CA VAL A 150 16.63 8.34 -1.67
C VAL A 150 17.64 7.57 -2.49
N GLY A 151 17.25 6.40 -2.98
CA GLY A 151 18.12 5.53 -3.75
C GLY A 151 17.33 4.61 -4.68
N ALA A 152 18.06 3.78 -5.44
CA ALA A 152 17.44 2.73 -6.24
C ALA A 152 16.80 1.68 -5.30
N PRO A 153 15.63 1.12 -5.66
CA PRO A 153 15.08 -0.01 -4.94
C PRO A 153 16.03 -1.20 -4.92
N GLN A 154 16.05 -1.91 -3.81
CA GLN A 154 16.80 -3.17 -3.74
C GLN A 154 16.12 -4.23 -4.61
N VAL A 155 16.94 -5.03 -5.27
CA VAL A 155 16.46 -6.19 -6.03
C VAL A 155 16.35 -7.35 -5.05
N ALA A 156 15.12 -7.86 -4.86
CA ALA A 156 14.90 -9.07 -4.10
C ALA A 156 15.29 -10.27 -4.98
N TYR A 157 16.42 -10.87 -4.66
CA TYR A 157 16.84 -12.12 -5.31
C TYR A 157 16.10 -13.28 -4.69
N ARG A 158 15.55 -14.15 -5.54
CA ARG A 158 14.95 -15.41 -5.13
C ARG A 158 15.79 -16.56 -5.64
N GLU A 159 16.00 -17.53 -4.79
CA GLU A 159 16.62 -18.77 -5.18
C GLU A 159 15.58 -19.74 -5.74
N THR A 160 15.99 -20.56 -6.69
CA THR A 160 15.18 -21.66 -7.22
C THR A 160 16.05 -22.88 -7.42
N ILE A 161 15.44 -24.04 -7.34
CA ILE A 161 16.10 -25.30 -7.65
C ILE A 161 16.00 -25.57 -9.16
N THR A 162 17.11 -26.01 -9.76
CA THR A 162 17.21 -26.29 -11.19
C THR A 162 17.27 -27.78 -11.52
N LYS A 163 17.42 -28.64 -10.51
CA LYS A 163 17.56 -30.09 -10.66
C LYS A 163 16.71 -30.80 -9.62
N THR A 164 16.16 -31.94 -9.99
CA THR A 164 15.56 -32.88 -9.03
C THR A 164 16.64 -33.48 -8.14
N VAL A 165 16.41 -33.44 -6.85
CA VAL A 165 17.27 -34.08 -5.84
C VAL A 165 16.41 -35.03 -5.01
N THR A 166 16.74 -36.30 -5.06
CA THR A 166 16.02 -37.39 -4.35
C THR A 166 16.70 -37.70 -3.03
N ASP A 167 15.94 -38.28 -2.11
CA ASP A 167 16.42 -38.82 -0.84
C ASP A 167 17.19 -37.81 0.04
N VAL A 168 16.71 -36.56 0.04
CA VAL A 168 17.28 -35.54 0.95
C VAL A 168 16.81 -35.83 2.38
N GLU A 169 17.74 -36.28 3.20
CA GLU A 169 17.46 -36.63 4.60
C GLU A 169 17.58 -35.40 5.51
N GLY A 170 16.50 -35.08 6.22
CA GLY A 170 16.46 -34.13 7.31
C GLY A 170 16.24 -34.82 8.65
N LYS A 171 17.25 -34.81 9.53
CA LYS A 171 17.16 -35.43 10.85
C LYS A 171 17.48 -34.40 11.95
N HIS A 172 16.51 -34.21 12.83
CA HIS A 172 16.71 -33.42 14.05
C HIS A 172 16.56 -34.31 15.26
N ALA A 173 17.63 -34.44 16.02
CA ALA A 173 17.66 -35.17 17.30
C ALA A 173 18.38 -34.32 18.35
N LYS A 174 17.63 -33.79 19.30
CA LYS A 174 18.18 -32.95 20.35
C LYS A 174 17.60 -33.35 21.70
N GLN A 175 18.48 -33.59 22.65
CA GLN A 175 18.11 -33.86 24.05
C GLN A 175 18.98 -32.98 24.96
N SER A 176 18.37 -31.99 25.58
CA SER A 176 19.03 -31.12 26.55
C SER A 176 18.15 -31.02 27.79
N GLY A 177 18.27 -31.98 28.70
CA GLY A 177 17.55 -32.01 29.96
C GLY A 177 16.00 -32.04 29.83
N GLY A 178 15.34 -33.11 30.16
CA GLY A 178 13.91 -33.27 30.07
C GLY A 178 13.41 -33.98 28.79
N LYS A 179 12.35 -33.52 28.16
CA LYS A 179 11.78 -34.15 26.94
C LYS A 179 12.67 -33.91 25.75
N GLY A 180 13.14 -34.98 25.09
CA GLY A 180 13.89 -34.90 23.84
C GLY A 180 13.03 -34.45 22.67
N GLN A 181 13.66 -33.81 21.67
CA GLN A 181 13.06 -33.45 20.39
C GLN A 181 13.58 -34.41 19.31
N TYR A 182 12.70 -34.95 18.51
CA TYR A 182 13.05 -35.82 17.39
C TYR A 182 12.18 -35.55 16.20
N GLY A 183 12.77 -35.38 15.04
CA GLY A 183 12.12 -35.29 13.75
C GLY A 183 13.03 -35.89 12.68
N HIS A 184 12.48 -36.72 11.82
CA HIS A 184 13.23 -37.33 10.72
C HIS A 184 12.31 -37.42 9.50
N ALA A 185 12.70 -36.81 8.41
CA ALA A 185 12.01 -36.87 7.14
C ALA A 185 13.01 -37.05 6.00
N VAL A 186 12.60 -37.77 4.97
CA VAL A 186 13.33 -37.87 3.70
C VAL A 186 12.41 -37.31 2.64
N ILE A 187 12.89 -36.36 1.87
CA ILE A 187 12.11 -35.64 0.88
C ILE A 187 12.79 -35.66 -0.49
N THR A 188 12.00 -35.60 -1.54
CA THR A 188 12.46 -35.32 -2.90
C THR A 188 12.10 -33.89 -3.24
N LEU A 189 13.05 -33.12 -3.74
CA LEU A 189 12.86 -31.76 -4.19
C LEU A 189 12.89 -31.72 -5.72
N GLU A 190 11.84 -31.20 -6.33
CA GLU A 190 11.71 -31.09 -7.78
C GLU A 190 11.47 -29.64 -8.19
N PRO A 191 12.06 -29.17 -9.32
CA PRO A 191 11.73 -27.86 -9.86
C PRO A 191 10.26 -27.82 -10.25
N ALA A 192 9.48 -26.92 -9.66
CA ALA A 192 8.15 -26.63 -10.14
C ALA A 192 8.22 -25.87 -11.47
N GLY A 193 7.24 -26.06 -12.37
CA GLY A 193 7.15 -25.27 -13.60
C GLY A 193 6.99 -23.79 -13.31
N GLU A 194 7.37 -22.94 -14.27
CA GLU A 194 7.29 -21.48 -14.15
C GLU A 194 5.89 -21.03 -13.70
N GLY A 195 5.83 -20.21 -12.65
CA GLY A 195 4.58 -19.69 -12.08
C GLY A 195 3.77 -20.63 -11.21
N LYS A 196 4.18 -21.89 -11.02
CA LYS A 196 3.45 -22.86 -10.19
C LYS A 196 3.64 -22.69 -8.68
N GLY A 197 4.69 -21.98 -8.26
CA GLY A 197 4.96 -21.78 -6.85
C GLY A 197 5.33 -23.06 -6.11
N TYR A 198 4.83 -23.21 -4.88
CA TYR A 198 5.09 -24.34 -3.99
C TYR A 198 3.97 -25.37 -4.08
N GLU A 199 4.33 -26.66 -4.17
CA GLU A 199 3.41 -27.78 -4.12
C GLU A 199 3.99 -28.87 -3.21
N PHE A 200 3.20 -29.37 -2.25
CA PHE A 200 3.57 -30.44 -1.35
C PHE A 200 2.82 -31.72 -1.73
N ILE A 201 3.57 -32.79 -1.97
CA ILE A 201 3.01 -34.10 -2.33
C ILE A 201 3.37 -35.10 -1.23
N ASP A 202 2.38 -35.75 -0.66
CA ASP A 202 2.55 -36.82 0.31
C ASP A 202 2.63 -38.17 -0.39
N GLU A 203 3.81 -38.76 -0.44
CA GLU A 203 4.08 -40.10 -1.02
C GLU A 203 4.30 -41.20 0.03
N ILE A 204 3.99 -40.94 1.31
CA ILE A 204 4.24 -41.89 2.39
C ILE A 204 3.41 -43.12 2.24
N LYS A 205 4.07 -44.27 2.18
CA LYS A 205 3.47 -45.60 2.16
C LYS A 205 3.77 -46.34 3.48
N GLY A 206 2.76 -47.07 3.99
CA GLY A 206 2.95 -47.94 5.15
C GLY A 206 3.04 -47.23 6.52
N GLY A 207 2.75 -45.93 6.62
CA GLY A 207 2.67 -45.23 7.91
C GLY A 207 4.02 -44.94 8.57
N THR A 208 5.10 -44.84 7.80
CA THR A 208 6.46 -44.54 8.27
C THR A 208 6.51 -43.20 9.04
N ILE A 209 5.75 -42.22 8.62
CA ILE A 209 5.45 -41.02 9.38
C ILE A 209 3.97 -41.04 9.74
N PRO A 210 3.57 -40.91 11.02
CA PRO A 210 2.15 -40.81 11.38
C PRO A 210 1.49 -39.60 10.69
N ARG A 211 0.28 -39.79 10.19
CA ARG A 211 -0.46 -38.77 9.40
C ARG A 211 -0.58 -37.41 10.10
N GLU A 212 -0.62 -37.42 11.43
CA GLU A 212 -0.71 -36.19 12.25
C GLU A 212 0.53 -35.29 12.14
N PHE A 213 1.70 -35.82 11.75
CA PHE A 213 2.95 -35.05 11.63
C PHE A 213 3.25 -34.57 10.21
N ILE A 214 2.57 -35.10 9.18
CA ILE A 214 2.76 -34.69 7.78
C ILE A 214 2.54 -33.21 7.56
N PRO A 215 1.45 -32.58 8.11
CA PRO A 215 1.27 -31.14 8.00
C PRO A 215 2.38 -30.31 8.68
N SER A 216 3.05 -30.88 9.69
CA SER A 216 4.16 -30.21 10.35
C SER A 216 5.41 -30.20 9.48
N VAL A 217 5.63 -31.23 8.67
CA VAL A 217 6.72 -31.28 7.68
C VAL A 217 6.47 -30.25 6.58
N ASP A 218 5.27 -30.24 6.01
CA ASP A 218 4.86 -29.26 4.99
C ASP A 218 5.06 -27.83 5.48
N LYS A 219 4.53 -27.50 6.66
CA LYS A 219 4.72 -26.19 7.28
C LYS A 219 6.18 -25.85 7.56
N GLY A 220 7.00 -26.83 7.93
CA GLY A 220 8.44 -26.67 8.12
C GLY A 220 9.13 -26.24 6.83
N ILE A 221 8.80 -26.88 5.70
CA ILE A 221 9.35 -26.54 4.38
C ILE A 221 8.93 -25.13 3.93
N GLN A 222 7.66 -24.77 4.14
CA GLN A 222 7.15 -23.44 3.78
C GLN A 222 7.79 -22.29 4.57
N ASN A 223 8.29 -22.55 5.77
CA ASN A 223 8.89 -21.54 6.65
C ASN A 223 10.42 -21.39 6.47
N THR A 224 11.03 -22.17 5.58
CA THR A 224 12.47 -22.13 5.26
C THR A 224 12.72 -21.31 4.02
#